data_77de58a3fefdc2e34c6066193503ac73
#
_entry.id   77de58a3fefdc2e34c6066193503ac73
#
_cell.length_a   1.000
_cell.length_b   1.000
_cell.length_c   1.000
_cell.angle_alpha   90.00
_cell.angle_beta   90.00
_cell.angle_gamma   90.00
#
_symmetry.space_group_name_H-M   'P 1'
#
loop_
_entity.id
_entity.type
_entity.pdbx_description
1 polymer ?
#
loop_
_entity_poly.entity_id
_entity_poly.type
_entity_poly.pdbx_seq_one_letter_code
_entity_poly.pdbx_strand_id
1 'polypeptide(L)'
;MNTLLGTIITALVTDENDRFYFVQKDGVTFALAKDEGEHAIGEMVKGFAYTDSKQKLRLTQKEIKATCESYDWGEVTEVRKDLGVFVDVGIPDKEIVVSLDVLPELKELWPKKGDKLYIKLDVDKKDRIWGLPAEPEVFQRMAGPAYDNMQNQKWPAIAYRLKLSGTFVYLPENNMLGFIHPSERYAEPRLGQVLEARVIGFREVDRTLNLSLKPRSFEMLENDAQMILTYLESNGGFMTLNDKSSPADIKATFGISKGQFKKALGGLMKAKKVKQDQFGTELIG
;
A
#
# COMPACT_ATOMS: atom_id res chain seq x y z
N MET A 1 -9.87 -32.66 -1.27
CA MET A 1 -10.09 -31.22 -1.14
C MET A 1 -11.34 -31.03 -0.29
N ASN A 2 -11.17 -30.45 0.88
CA ASN A 2 -12.29 -30.18 1.77
C ASN A 2 -12.95 -28.84 1.35
N THR A 3 -14.13 -28.91 0.77
CA THR A 3 -14.86 -27.74 0.24
C THR A 3 -15.38 -26.80 1.34
N LEU A 4 -15.31 -27.20 2.59
CA LEU A 4 -15.71 -26.38 3.75
C LEU A 4 -14.61 -25.39 4.17
N LEU A 5 -13.33 -25.69 3.85
CA LEU A 5 -12.21 -24.83 4.22
C LEU A 5 -12.23 -23.50 3.45
N GLY A 6 -11.80 -22.43 4.12
CA GLY A 6 -11.80 -21.10 3.54
C GLY A 6 -13.19 -20.46 3.39
N THR A 7 -14.22 -21.05 4.00
CA THR A 7 -15.61 -20.59 3.91
C THR A 7 -16.23 -20.43 5.29
N ILE A 8 -17.32 -19.68 5.36
CA ILE A 8 -18.14 -19.55 6.57
C ILE A 8 -19.16 -20.68 6.57
N ILE A 9 -19.13 -21.51 7.60
CA ILE A 9 -20.04 -22.65 7.75
C ILE A 9 -20.88 -22.53 9.03
N THR A 10 -21.99 -23.29 9.06
CA THR A 10 -22.74 -23.53 10.30
C THR A 10 -22.59 -25.02 10.63
N ALA A 11 -22.10 -25.31 11.84
CA ALA A 11 -21.76 -26.64 12.30
C ALA A 11 -22.41 -26.94 13.67
N LEU A 12 -22.68 -28.22 13.95
CA LEU A 12 -23.29 -28.69 15.19
C LEU A 12 -22.21 -28.97 16.22
N VAL A 13 -22.35 -28.45 17.44
CA VAL A 13 -21.51 -28.82 18.60
C VAL A 13 -21.86 -30.25 19.01
N THR A 14 -20.90 -31.15 18.88
CA THR A 14 -21.09 -32.59 19.13
C THR A 14 -20.39 -33.08 20.40
N ASP A 15 -19.30 -32.41 20.82
CA ASP A 15 -18.49 -32.80 21.95
C ASP A 15 -17.64 -31.62 22.42
N GLU A 16 -17.01 -31.75 23.62
CA GLU A 16 -16.12 -30.74 24.17
C GLU A 16 -14.98 -31.35 25.01
N ASN A 17 -13.92 -30.59 25.19
CA ASN A 17 -12.87 -30.84 26.18
C ASN A 17 -12.50 -29.51 26.91
N ASP A 18 -11.44 -29.51 27.70
CA ASP A 18 -11.04 -28.32 28.49
C ASP A 18 -10.74 -27.08 27.63
N ARG A 19 -10.37 -27.23 26.35
CA ARG A 19 -9.91 -26.13 25.48
C ARG A 19 -10.78 -25.86 24.27
N PHE A 20 -11.50 -26.88 23.78
CA PHE A 20 -12.21 -26.82 22.51
C PHE A 20 -13.60 -27.41 22.60
N TYR A 21 -14.53 -26.82 21.87
CA TYR A 21 -15.71 -27.49 21.36
C TYR A 21 -15.38 -28.22 20.06
N PHE A 22 -15.90 -29.44 19.88
CA PHE A 22 -15.83 -30.14 18.62
C PHE A 22 -17.14 -29.95 17.87
N VAL A 23 -17.03 -29.34 16.68
CA VAL A 23 -18.20 -28.98 15.86
C VAL A 23 -18.16 -29.76 14.54
N GLN A 24 -19.29 -30.27 14.12
CA GLN A 24 -19.39 -31.16 12.96
C GLN A 24 -20.25 -30.56 11.84
N LYS A 25 -19.76 -30.66 10.61
CA LYS A 25 -20.48 -30.33 9.39
C LYS A 25 -20.12 -31.34 8.30
N ASP A 26 -21.14 -31.93 7.67
CA ASP A 26 -21.00 -32.89 6.54
C ASP A 26 -19.97 -34.01 6.81
N GLY A 27 -19.98 -34.56 8.04
CA GLY A 27 -19.05 -35.63 8.45
C GLY A 27 -17.64 -35.16 8.81
N VAL A 28 -17.34 -33.86 8.72
CA VAL A 28 -16.04 -33.28 9.08
C VAL A 28 -16.13 -32.60 10.44
N THR A 29 -15.17 -32.91 11.32
CA THR A 29 -15.09 -32.31 12.66
C THR A 29 -14.02 -31.24 12.74
N PHE A 30 -14.38 -30.07 13.23
CA PHE A 30 -13.52 -28.93 13.47
C PHE A 30 -13.41 -28.65 14.97
N ALA A 31 -12.31 -28.08 15.44
CA ALA A 31 -12.16 -27.63 16.80
C ALA A 31 -12.37 -26.10 16.88
N LEU A 32 -13.34 -25.64 17.67
CA LEU A 32 -13.62 -24.27 18.01
C LEU A 32 -13.05 -23.97 19.40
N ALA A 33 -12.23 -22.95 19.54
CA ALA A 33 -11.62 -22.59 20.82
C ALA A 33 -12.66 -22.06 21.82
N LYS A 34 -12.58 -22.50 23.10
CA LYS A 34 -13.53 -22.11 24.15
C LYS A 34 -13.42 -20.64 24.56
N ASP A 35 -12.30 -19.99 24.28
CA ASP A 35 -12.10 -18.56 24.52
C ASP A 35 -12.85 -17.66 23.52
N GLU A 36 -13.44 -18.24 22.48
CA GLU A 36 -14.25 -17.50 21.50
C GLU A 36 -15.75 -17.43 21.86
N GLY A 37 -16.19 -18.14 22.87
CA GLY A 37 -17.57 -18.12 23.35
C GLY A 37 -17.96 -19.39 24.10
N GLU A 38 -19.13 -19.33 24.78
CA GLU A 38 -19.72 -20.50 25.48
C GLU A 38 -20.80 -21.13 24.60
N HIS A 39 -20.75 -22.45 24.44
CA HIS A 39 -21.67 -23.21 23.61
C HIS A 39 -22.11 -24.49 24.30
N ALA A 40 -23.36 -24.91 24.07
CA ALA A 40 -23.87 -26.18 24.54
C ALA A 40 -23.76 -27.27 23.47
N ILE A 41 -23.61 -28.52 23.92
CA ILE A 41 -23.69 -29.69 23.01
C ILE A 41 -25.10 -29.71 22.39
N GLY A 42 -25.17 -29.87 21.06
CA GLY A 42 -26.40 -29.78 20.27
C GLY A 42 -26.70 -28.39 19.72
N GLU A 43 -25.92 -27.37 20.07
CA GLU A 43 -26.03 -26.01 19.50
C GLU A 43 -25.45 -25.94 18.10
N MET A 44 -26.06 -25.09 17.24
CA MET A 44 -25.54 -24.77 15.92
C MET A 44 -24.69 -23.51 15.99
N VAL A 45 -23.43 -23.60 15.64
CA VAL A 45 -22.49 -22.46 15.65
C VAL A 45 -22.07 -22.09 14.23
N LYS A 46 -22.02 -20.79 13.96
CA LYS A 46 -21.54 -20.23 12.70
C LYS A 46 -20.10 -19.74 12.86
N GLY A 47 -19.23 -20.09 11.93
CA GLY A 47 -17.84 -19.65 11.97
C GLY A 47 -17.10 -19.90 10.67
N PHE A 48 -15.86 -19.41 10.58
CA PHE A 48 -14.97 -19.62 9.46
C PHE A 48 -14.15 -20.90 9.66
N ALA A 49 -14.16 -21.79 8.67
CA ALA A 49 -13.47 -23.07 8.71
C ALA A 49 -12.08 -22.97 8.05
N TYR A 50 -11.04 -23.40 8.75
CA TYR A 50 -9.66 -23.31 8.28
C TYR A 50 -8.80 -24.46 8.81
N THR A 51 -7.57 -24.55 8.32
CA THR A 51 -6.49 -25.37 8.91
C THR A 51 -5.51 -24.48 9.64
N ASP A 52 -5.16 -24.80 10.89
CA ASP A 52 -4.12 -24.08 11.65
C ASP A 52 -2.71 -24.32 11.08
N SER A 53 -1.69 -23.74 11.68
CA SER A 53 -0.28 -23.90 11.30
C SER A 53 0.21 -25.35 11.35
N LYS A 54 -0.49 -26.24 12.11
CA LYS A 54 -0.21 -27.67 12.23
C LYS A 54 -1.12 -28.54 11.36
N GLN A 55 -1.84 -27.93 10.39
CA GLN A 55 -2.78 -28.59 9.50
C GLN A 55 -3.98 -29.28 10.22
N LYS A 56 -4.34 -28.80 11.41
CA LYS A 56 -5.53 -29.26 12.14
C LYS A 56 -6.74 -28.42 11.71
N LEU A 57 -7.88 -29.10 11.58
CA LEU A 57 -9.15 -28.46 11.23
C LEU A 57 -9.66 -27.61 12.39
N ARG A 58 -9.93 -26.34 12.13
CA ARG A 58 -10.36 -25.33 13.08
C ARG A 58 -11.61 -24.60 12.57
N LEU A 59 -12.43 -24.18 13.50
CA LEU A 59 -13.48 -23.20 13.28
C LEU A 59 -13.16 -21.98 14.16
N THR A 60 -13.36 -20.78 13.64
CA THR A 60 -13.31 -19.53 14.44
C THR A 60 -14.58 -18.74 14.23
N GLN A 61 -15.07 -18.11 15.31
CA GLN A 61 -16.20 -17.17 15.26
C GLN A 61 -15.73 -15.73 15.04
N LYS A 62 -14.42 -15.49 15.02
CA LYS A 62 -13.88 -14.17 14.64
C LYS A 62 -14.32 -13.82 13.23
N GLU A 63 -14.58 -12.53 13.00
CA GLU A 63 -14.99 -12.06 11.70
C GLU A 63 -13.84 -12.14 10.70
N ILE A 64 -13.90 -13.12 9.80
CA ILE A 64 -12.97 -13.26 8.66
C ILE A 64 -13.71 -12.83 7.40
N LYS A 65 -13.25 -11.72 6.78
CA LYS A 65 -13.90 -11.14 5.59
C LYS A 65 -13.33 -11.70 4.29
N ALA A 66 -12.02 -11.97 4.26
CA ALA A 66 -11.40 -12.67 3.13
C ALA A 66 -11.73 -14.16 3.22
N THR A 67 -12.52 -14.67 2.26
CA THR A 67 -12.92 -16.07 2.16
C THR A 67 -12.65 -16.60 0.75
N CYS A 68 -13.00 -17.84 0.46
CA CYS A 68 -12.96 -18.35 -0.92
C CYS A 68 -13.96 -17.64 -1.85
N GLU A 69 -15.00 -17.01 -1.29
CA GLU A 69 -16.08 -16.35 -2.03
C GLU A 69 -15.97 -14.83 -2.03
N SER A 70 -15.25 -14.24 -1.07
CA SER A 70 -15.14 -12.79 -0.88
C SER A 70 -13.70 -12.32 -0.75
N TYR A 71 -13.46 -11.12 -1.29
CA TYR A 71 -12.18 -10.42 -1.14
C TYR A 71 -12.22 -9.52 0.10
N ASP A 72 -11.08 -9.38 0.77
CA ASP A 72 -10.82 -8.31 1.74
C ASP A 72 -9.35 -7.92 1.77
N TRP A 73 -9.07 -6.80 2.43
CA TRP A 73 -7.71 -6.32 2.64
C TRP A 73 -6.99 -7.13 3.71
N GLY A 74 -5.80 -7.61 3.36
CA GLY A 74 -4.86 -8.19 4.30
C GLY A 74 -3.58 -7.37 4.36
N GLU A 75 -2.92 -7.36 5.52
CA GLU A 75 -1.64 -6.70 5.73
C GLU A 75 -0.49 -7.68 5.59
N VAL A 76 0.53 -7.30 4.83
CA VAL A 76 1.74 -8.12 4.66
C VAL A 76 2.57 -8.06 5.94
N THR A 77 2.85 -9.22 6.53
CA THR A 77 3.59 -9.39 7.78
C THR A 77 5.03 -9.82 7.56
N GLU A 78 5.27 -10.69 6.56
CA GLU A 78 6.57 -11.25 6.24
C GLU A 78 6.75 -11.44 4.73
N VAL A 79 8.00 -11.41 4.27
CA VAL A 79 8.40 -11.66 2.88
C VAL A 79 9.43 -12.77 2.83
N ARG A 80 9.15 -13.85 2.12
CA ARG A 80 10.09 -14.93 1.85
C ARG A 80 10.34 -15.09 0.36
N LYS A 81 11.58 -14.87 -0.05
CA LYS A 81 11.98 -14.85 -1.47
C LYS A 81 11.82 -16.20 -2.20
N ASP A 82 11.73 -17.27 -1.45
CA ASP A 82 11.54 -18.66 -1.92
C ASP A 82 10.08 -19.11 -1.98
N LEU A 83 9.17 -18.35 -1.36
CA LEU A 83 7.76 -18.76 -1.22
C LEU A 83 6.75 -17.70 -1.67
N GLY A 84 6.99 -16.44 -1.31
CA GLY A 84 6.08 -15.32 -1.56
C GLY A 84 5.96 -14.40 -0.35
N VAL A 85 4.78 -13.84 -0.13
CA VAL A 85 4.49 -12.94 0.99
C VAL A 85 3.43 -13.54 1.91
N PHE A 86 3.58 -13.30 3.21
CA PHE A 86 2.62 -13.71 4.24
C PHE A 86 1.72 -12.52 4.54
N VAL A 87 0.42 -12.80 4.61
CA VAL A 87 -0.62 -11.79 4.75
C VAL A 87 -1.52 -12.17 5.92
N ASP A 88 -1.68 -11.24 6.85
CA ASP A 88 -2.66 -11.34 7.92
C ASP A 88 -4.03 -10.89 7.41
N VAL A 89 -5.01 -11.77 7.51
CA VAL A 89 -6.43 -11.53 7.18
C VAL A 89 -7.33 -11.74 8.41
N GLY A 90 -6.74 -11.81 9.60
CA GLY A 90 -7.44 -11.99 10.87
C GLY A 90 -7.71 -13.44 11.26
N ILE A 91 -7.20 -14.45 10.52
CA ILE A 91 -7.34 -15.86 10.88
C ILE A 91 -6.45 -16.14 12.10
N PRO A 92 -6.98 -16.72 13.21
CA PRO A 92 -6.20 -17.02 14.38
C PRO A 92 -5.00 -17.95 14.07
N ASP A 93 -3.84 -17.63 14.63
CA ASP A 93 -2.60 -18.44 14.58
C ASP A 93 -2.14 -18.82 13.16
N LYS A 94 -2.60 -18.09 12.14
CA LYS A 94 -2.25 -18.38 10.76
C LYS A 94 -2.21 -17.15 9.88
N GLU A 95 -1.12 -16.96 9.19
CA GLU A 95 -0.98 -16.04 8.07
C GLU A 95 -1.22 -16.77 6.74
N ILE A 96 -1.72 -16.06 5.76
CA ILE A 96 -2.02 -16.60 4.44
C ILE A 96 -0.88 -16.28 3.48
N VAL A 97 -0.40 -17.27 2.77
CA VAL A 97 0.66 -17.10 1.77
C VAL A 97 0.06 -16.68 0.44
N VAL A 98 0.55 -15.57 -0.10
CA VAL A 98 0.40 -15.20 -1.52
C VAL A 98 1.64 -15.69 -2.23
N SER A 99 1.48 -16.64 -3.16
CA SER A 99 2.59 -17.31 -3.84
C SER A 99 3.44 -16.33 -4.66
N LEU A 100 4.73 -16.61 -4.73
CA LEU A 100 5.66 -15.88 -5.60
C LEU A 100 5.25 -15.90 -7.08
N ASP A 101 4.49 -16.91 -7.51
CA ASP A 101 4.05 -17.08 -8.91
C ASP A 101 3.05 -16.01 -9.36
N VAL A 102 2.36 -15.35 -8.41
CA VAL A 102 1.39 -14.28 -8.67
C VAL A 102 1.89 -12.89 -8.29
N LEU A 103 3.15 -12.79 -7.85
CA LEU A 103 3.81 -11.52 -7.53
C LEU A 103 4.56 -10.97 -8.75
N PRO A 104 4.95 -9.68 -8.74
CA PRO A 104 5.77 -9.10 -9.81
C PRO A 104 7.08 -9.86 -10.04
N GLU A 105 7.54 -9.97 -11.29
CA GLU A 105 8.81 -10.61 -11.63
C GLU A 105 10.00 -9.95 -10.91
N LEU A 106 9.99 -8.61 -10.82
CA LEU A 106 11.01 -7.85 -10.12
C LEU A 106 10.74 -7.88 -8.61
N LYS A 107 11.60 -8.54 -7.85
CA LYS A 107 11.47 -8.69 -6.39
C LYS A 107 11.50 -7.37 -5.62
N GLU A 108 12.05 -6.32 -6.20
CA GLU A 108 12.05 -4.96 -5.62
C GLU A 108 10.64 -4.37 -5.56
N LEU A 109 9.75 -4.84 -6.46
CA LEU A 109 8.34 -4.42 -6.54
C LEU A 109 7.39 -5.32 -5.72
N TRP A 110 7.93 -6.32 -5.04
CA TRP A 110 7.13 -7.14 -4.12
C TRP A 110 6.63 -6.33 -2.94
N PRO A 111 5.46 -6.68 -2.41
CA PRO A 111 4.99 -6.11 -1.15
C PRO A 111 6.01 -6.29 -0.04
N LYS A 112 6.07 -5.33 0.87
CA LYS A 112 6.85 -5.40 2.11
C LYS A 112 5.92 -5.39 3.32
N LYS A 113 6.46 -5.70 4.48
CA LYS A 113 5.73 -5.60 5.75
C LYS A 113 5.03 -4.25 5.89
N GLY A 114 3.73 -4.29 6.21
CA GLY A 114 2.85 -3.13 6.28
C GLY A 114 2.17 -2.74 4.96
N ASP A 115 2.59 -3.29 3.81
CA ASP A 115 1.86 -3.11 2.55
C ASP A 115 0.54 -3.91 2.59
N LYS A 116 -0.44 -3.54 1.78
CA LYS A 116 -1.79 -4.13 1.81
C LYS A 116 -2.14 -4.80 0.49
N LEU A 117 -2.65 -6.01 0.57
CA LEU A 117 -3.15 -6.75 -0.59
C LEU A 117 -4.64 -7.01 -0.44
N TYR A 118 -5.40 -6.79 -1.50
CA TYR A 118 -6.80 -7.17 -1.58
C TYR A 118 -6.87 -8.58 -2.14
N ILE A 119 -7.19 -9.55 -1.29
CA ILE A 119 -7.09 -10.97 -1.60
C ILE A 119 -8.38 -11.71 -1.27
N LYS A 120 -8.65 -12.77 -1.99
CA LYS A 120 -9.53 -13.87 -1.56
C LYS A 120 -8.71 -15.11 -1.25
N LEU A 121 -9.35 -16.08 -0.62
CA LEU A 121 -8.70 -17.35 -0.31
C LEU A 121 -8.94 -18.39 -1.41
N ASP A 122 -8.02 -19.32 -1.52
CA ASP A 122 -8.13 -20.52 -2.33
C ASP A 122 -7.58 -21.73 -1.57
N VAL A 123 -8.15 -22.91 -1.80
CA VAL A 123 -7.75 -24.14 -1.11
C VAL A 123 -7.21 -25.13 -2.12
N ASP A 124 -5.98 -25.57 -1.95
CA ASP A 124 -5.36 -26.52 -2.84
C ASP A 124 -5.78 -27.99 -2.54
N LYS A 125 -5.34 -28.92 -3.38
CA LYS A 125 -5.63 -30.36 -3.24
C LYS A 125 -5.08 -31.00 -1.96
N LYS A 126 -4.22 -30.29 -1.22
CA LYS A 126 -3.63 -30.72 0.07
C LYS A 126 -4.27 -29.97 1.25
N ASP A 127 -5.43 -29.34 1.04
CA ASP A 127 -6.18 -28.57 2.02
C ASP A 127 -5.36 -27.40 2.64
N ARG A 128 -4.39 -26.84 1.87
CA ARG A 128 -3.66 -25.63 2.23
C ARG A 128 -4.39 -24.43 1.68
N ILE A 129 -4.51 -23.39 2.50
CA ILE A 129 -5.17 -22.14 2.15
C ILE A 129 -4.12 -21.16 1.64
N TRP A 130 -4.37 -20.58 0.46
CA TRP A 130 -3.55 -19.58 -0.22
C TRP A 130 -4.31 -18.28 -0.40
N GLY A 131 -3.60 -17.16 -0.51
CA GLY A 131 -4.17 -15.88 -0.89
C GLY A 131 -4.03 -15.64 -2.39
N LEU A 132 -5.12 -15.28 -3.05
CA LEU A 132 -5.14 -14.87 -4.45
C LEU A 132 -5.40 -13.36 -4.53
N PRO A 133 -4.43 -12.56 -5.00
CA PRO A 133 -4.64 -11.12 -5.21
C PRO A 133 -5.79 -10.86 -6.18
N ALA A 134 -6.54 -9.81 -5.91
CA ALA A 134 -7.65 -9.39 -6.74
C ALA A 134 -7.15 -8.88 -8.10
N GLU A 135 -7.79 -9.34 -9.16
CA GLU A 135 -7.57 -8.85 -10.52
C GLU A 135 -8.12 -7.42 -10.68
N PRO A 136 -7.64 -6.64 -11.66
CA PRO A 136 -8.05 -5.25 -11.87
C PRO A 136 -9.56 -5.06 -12.02
N GLU A 137 -10.26 -6.04 -12.58
CA GLU A 137 -11.70 -6.02 -12.79
C GLU A 137 -12.48 -6.05 -11.46
N VAL A 138 -11.89 -6.62 -10.41
CA VAL A 138 -12.48 -6.59 -9.06
C VAL A 138 -12.47 -5.16 -8.53
N PHE A 139 -11.36 -4.45 -8.67
CA PHE A 139 -11.25 -3.04 -8.27
C PHE A 139 -12.18 -2.14 -9.09
N GLN A 140 -12.31 -2.39 -10.40
CA GLN A 140 -13.22 -1.64 -11.26
C GLN A 140 -14.69 -1.81 -10.84
N ARG A 141 -15.10 -3.01 -10.42
CA ARG A 141 -16.46 -3.28 -9.92
C ARG A 141 -16.71 -2.71 -8.54
N MET A 142 -15.68 -2.66 -7.70
CA MET A 142 -15.75 -2.16 -6.34
C MET A 142 -15.78 -0.64 -6.29
N ALA A 143 -15.02 0.01 -7.16
CA ALA A 143 -14.86 1.46 -7.13
C ALA A 143 -16.09 2.22 -7.64
N GLY A 144 -16.42 3.28 -6.92
CA GLY A 144 -17.35 4.32 -7.38
C GLY A 144 -16.69 5.29 -8.37
N PRO A 145 -17.48 6.18 -8.96
CA PRO A 145 -16.97 7.20 -9.87
C PRO A 145 -16.16 8.26 -9.12
N ALA A 146 -15.02 8.66 -9.67
CA ALA A 146 -14.29 9.82 -9.19
C ALA A 146 -14.99 11.14 -9.53
N TYR A 147 -14.65 12.20 -8.80
CA TYR A 147 -15.20 13.56 -8.97
C TYR A 147 -14.08 14.53 -9.36
N ASP A 148 -14.44 15.57 -10.12
CA ASP A 148 -13.52 16.59 -10.65
C ASP A 148 -13.09 17.64 -9.60
N ASN A 149 -13.85 17.80 -8.51
CA ASN A 149 -13.60 18.80 -7.47
C ASN A 149 -12.50 18.41 -6.44
N MET A 150 -11.74 17.33 -6.71
CA MET A 150 -10.70 16.81 -5.81
C MET A 150 -9.29 17.36 -6.10
N GLN A 151 -9.17 18.29 -7.02
CA GLN A 151 -7.88 18.86 -7.46
C GLN A 151 -7.02 19.33 -6.29
N ASN A 152 -5.75 18.90 -6.27
CA ASN A 152 -4.76 19.19 -5.25
C ASN A 152 -5.00 18.58 -3.85
N GLN A 153 -6.06 17.84 -3.64
CA GLN A 153 -6.26 17.08 -2.40
C GLN A 153 -5.26 15.90 -2.37
N LYS A 154 -4.83 15.54 -1.15
CA LYS A 154 -3.97 14.38 -0.89
C LYS A 154 -4.79 13.28 -0.25
N TRP A 155 -4.60 12.05 -0.72
CA TRP A 155 -5.35 10.88 -0.26
C TRP A 155 -4.45 9.67 -0.12
N PRO A 156 -4.72 8.80 0.87
CA PRO A 156 -4.11 7.48 0.90
C PRO A 156 -4.51 6.69 -0.35
N ALA A 157 -3.55 6.07 -0.98
CA ALA A 157 -3.75 5.26 -2.17
C ALA A 157 -2.92 3.98 -2.07
N ILE A 158 -3.49 2.85 -2.51
CA ILE A 158 -2.86 1.54 -2.48
C ILE A 158 -2.57 1.09 -3.90
N ALA A 159 -1.30 0.81 -4.21
CA ALA A 159 -0.89 0.34 -5.52
C ALA A 159 -1.36 -1.11 -5.74
N TYR A 160 -2.38 -1.32 -6.57
CA TYR A 160 -2.93 -2.65 -6.84
C TYR A 160 -2.45 -3.27 -8.16
N ARG A 161 -1.91 -2.47 -9.08
CA ARG A 161 -1.40 -2.96 -10.36
C ARG A 161 -0.24 -2.10 -10.85
N LEU A 162 0.83 -2.77 -11.25
CA LEU A 162 2.05 -2.13 -11.77
C LEU A 162 2.17 -2.43 -13.27
N LYS A 163 2.38 -1.38 -14.08
CA LYS A 163 2.65 -1.49 -15.52
C LYS A 163 3.73 -0.50 -15.94
N LEU A 164 4.39 -0.75 -17.05
CA LEU A 164 5.34 0.20 -17.64
C LEU A 164 4.72 1.56 -17.91
N SER A 165 3.43 1.60 -18.27
CA SER A 165 2.66 2.83 -18.51
C SER A 165 2.38 3.62 -17.24
N GLY A 166 2.48 3.02 -16.05
CA GLY A 166 2.25 3.65 -14.76
C GLY A 166 1.67 2.70 -13.71
N THR A 167 1.42 3.26 -12.53
CA THR A 167 0.89 2.55 -11.37
C THR A 167 -0.60 2.84 -11.21
N PHE A 168 -1.40 1.78 -11.14
CA PHE A 168 -2.82 1.86 -10.83
C PHE A 168 -3.01 1.73 -9.32
N VAL A 169 -3.80 2.62 -8.76
CA VAL A 169 -4.03 2.70 -7.33
C VAL A 169 -5.52 2.75 -6.99
N TYR A 170 -5.84 2.24 -5.81
CA TYR A 170 -7.15 2.33 -5.21
C TYR A 170 -7.11 3.29 -4.02
N LEU A 171 -8.09 4.18 -3.90
CA LEU A 171 -8.24 5.14 -2.82
C LEU A 171 -9.33 4.62 -1.87
N PRO A 172 -8.98 3.99 -0.74
CA PRO A 172 -9.96 3.28 0.10
C PRO A 172 -10.98 4.22 0.77
N GLU A 173 -10.56 5.41 1.18
CA GLU A 173 -11.44 6.36 1.87
C GLU A 173 -12.55 6.92 0.97
N ASN A 174 -12.29 6.99 -0.33
CA ASN A 174 -13.23 7.53 -1.31
C ASN A 174 -13.81 6.46 -2.24
N ASN A 175 -13.36 5.22 -2.09
CA ASN A 175 -13.75 4.11 -2.96
C ASN A 175 -13.55 4.43 -4.45
N MET A 176 -12.39 4.99 -4.83
CA MET A 176 -12.10 5.45 -6.20
C MET A 176 -10.85 4.81 -6.77
N LEU A 177 -10.75 4.83 -8.11
CA LEU A 177 -9.54 4.43 -8.82
C LEU A 177 -8.71 5.64 -9.21
N GLY A 178 -7.39 5.45 -9.18
CA GLY A 178 -6.43 6.44 -9.63
C GLY A 178 -5.29 5.84 -10.45
N PHE A 179 -4.60 6.72 -11.16
CA PHE A 179 -3.46 6.39 -11.99
C PHE A 179 -2.31 7.35 -11.71
N ILE A 180 -1.11 6.82 -11.52
CA ILE A 180 0.13 7.56 -11.34
C ILE A 180 1.01 7.31 -12.55
N HIS A 181 1.18 8.33 -13.40
CA HIS A 181 2.09 8.26 -14.55
C HIS A 181 3.55 8.15 -14.09
N PRO A 182 4.46 7.48 -14.82
CA PRO A 182 5.88 7.38 -14.45
C PRO A 182 6.57 8.73 -14.19
N SER A 183 6.18 9.80 -14.90
CA SER A 183 6.70 11.15 -14.68
C SER A 183 6.27 11.77 -13.34
N GLU A 184 5.24 11.23 -12.71
CA GLU A 184 4.66 11.75 -11.46
C GLU A 184 5.15 11.02 -10.20
N ARG A 185 6.21 10.22 -10.34
CA ARG A 185 6.87 9.50 -9.25
C ARG A 185 8.40 9.57 -9.37
N TYR A 186 9.12 9.42 -8.28
CA TYR A 186 10.59 9.32 -8.27
C TYR A 186 11.06 7.87 -8.46
N ALA A 187 10.33 6.92 -7.90
CA ALA A 187 10.55 5.49 -8.03
C ALA A 187 9.21 4.78 -8.25
N GLU A 188 9.26 3.58 -8.80
CA GLU A 188 8.07 2.75 -8.96
C GLU A 188 7.60 2.25 -7.59
N PRO A 189 6.34 2.48 -7.22
CA PRO A 189 5.76 1.90 -6.01
C PRO A 189 5.73 0.37 -6.08
N ARG A 190 5.85 -0.27 -4.93
CA ARG A 190 5.65 -1.71 -4.81
C ARG A 190 4.17 -2.07 -4.93
N LEU A 191 3.90 -3.31 -5.30
CA LEU A 191 2.54 -3.85 -5.21
C LEU A 191 2.07 -3.81 -3.73
N GLY A 192 0.85 -3.34 -3.50
CA GLY A 192 0.29 -3.20 -2.16
C GLY A 192 0.78 -1.99 -1.35
N GLN A 193 1.74 -1.21 -1.85
CA GLN A 193 2.27 -0.07 -1.12
C GLN A 193 1.20 0.98 -0.88
N VAL A 194 1.09 1.39 0.39
CA VAL A 194 0.26 2.54 0.77
C VAL A 194 1.04 3.82 0.52
N LEU A 195 0.46 4.73 -0.23
CA LEU A 195 1.06 5.96 -0.73
C LEU A 195 0.19 7.14 -0.32
N GLU A 196 0.79 8.29 -0.03
CA GLU A 196 0.09 9.57 -0.02
C GLU A 196 0.18 10.17 -1.42
N ALA A 197 -0.94 10.24 -2.14
CA ALA A 197 -1.00 10.71 -3.51
C ALA A 197 -1.86 11.96 -3.64
N ARG A 198 -1.37 12.92 -4.41
CA ARG A 198 -2.08 14.18 -4.66
C ARG A 198 -2.81 14.13 -5.99
N VAL A 199 -4.06 14.54 -6.02
CA VAL A 199 -4.87 14.63 -7.25
C VAL A 199 -4.34 15.77 -8.13
N ILE A 200 -4.00 15.46 -9.38
CA ILE A 200 -3.50 16.40 -10.38
C ILE A 200 -4.44 16.53 -11.59
N GLY A 201 -5.49 15.72 -11.65
CA GLY A 201 -6.48 15.78 -12.71
C GLY A 201 -7.52 14.68 -12.59
N PHE A 202 -8.52 14.77 -13.44
CA PHE A 202 -9.62 13.84 -13.57
C PHE A 202 -9.72 13.37 -15.01
N ARG A 203 -9.98 12.09 -15.21
CA ARG A 203 -10.22 11.49 -16.53
C ARG A 203 -11.71 11.18 -16.67
N GLU A 204 -12.38 11.90 -17.54
CA GLU A 204 -13.83 11.76 -17.76
C GLU A 204 -14.22 10.40 -18.34
N VAL A 205 -13.38 9.85 -19.25
CA VAL A 205 -13.66 8.61 -20.01
C VAL A 205 -13.90 7.41 -19.10
N ASP A 206 -13.05 7.22 -18.11
CA ASP A 206 -13.09 6.08 -17.18
C ASP A 206 -13.38 6.53 -15.73
N ARG A 207 -13.62 7.82 -15.53
CA ARG A 207 -13.92 8.46 -14.24
C ARG A 207 -12.90 8.09 -13.16
N THR A 208 -11.62 8.16 -13.52
CA THR A 208 -10.48 7.89 -12.64
C THR A 208 -9.70 9.17 -12.35
N LEU A 209 -8.93 9.18 -11.25
CA LEU A 209 -8.07 10.29 -10.86
C LEU A 209 -6.68 10.14 -11.45
N ASN A 210 -6.10 11.21 -11.98
CA ASN A 210 -4.67 11.31 -12.21
C ASN A 210 -4.01 11.80 -10.93
N LEU A 211 -2.95 11.10 -10.49
CA LEU A 211 -2.31 11.31 -9.20
C LEU A 211 -0.82 11.55 -9.35
N SER A 212 -0.25 12.31 -8.41
CA SER A 212 1.18 12.59 -8.32
C SER A 212 1.71 12.27 -6.91
N LEU A 213 2.88 11.64 -6.86
CA LEU A 213 3.67 11.45 -5.64
C LEU A 213 4.69 12.58 -5.43
N LYS A 214 4.72 13.54 -6.37
CA LYS A 214 5.65 14.67 -6.31
C LYS A 214 5.00 15.86 -5.60
N PRO A 215 5.77 16.64 -4.85
CA PRO A 215 5.29 17.89 -4.28
C PRO A 215 4.89 18.87 -5.39
N ARG A 216 4.15 19.90 -5.05
CA ARG A 216 3.85 20.99 -5.98
C ARG A 216 5.10 21.75 -6.36
N SER A 217 5.10 22.36 -7.54
CA SER A 217 6.25 23.13 -8.03
C SER A 217 6.65 24.26 -7.08
N PHE A 218 5.70 24.88 -6.35
CA PHE A 218 6.03 25.93 -5.38
C PHE A 218 6.60 25.34 -4.08
N GLU A 219 6.11 24.17 -3.61
CA GLU A 219 6.65 23.46 -2.44
C GLU A 219 8.10 23.00 -2.71
N MET A 220 8.38 22.56 -3.93
CA MET A 220 9.76 22.29 -4.36
C MET A 220 10.62 23.53 -4.35
N LEU A 221 10.09 24.67 -4.81
CA LEU A 221 10.82 25.93 -4.80
C LEU A 221 11.11 26.44 -3.37
N GLU A 222 10.18 26.25 -2.44
CA GLU A 222 10.38 26.57 -1.03
C GLU A 222 11.46 25.67 -0.41
N ASN A 223 11.43 24.36 -0.69
CA ASN A 223 12.44 23.42 -0.22
C ASN A 223 13.82 23.73 -0.81
N ASP A 224 13.91 23.99 -2.11
CA ASP A 224 15.15 24.37 -2.79
C ASP A 224 15.70 25.70 -2.23
N ALA A 225 14.82 26.66 -1.97
CA ALA A 225 15.18 27.95 -1.38
C ALA A 225 15.68 27.79 0.08
N GLN A 226 15.01 26.97 0.88
CA GLN A 226 15.43 26.68 2.25
C GLN A 226 16.78 25.95 2.27
N MET A 227 17.00 25.00 1.37
CA MET A 227 18.28 24.30 1.22
C MET A 227 19.42 25.28 0.90
N ILE A 228 19.19 26.24 0.00
CA ILE A 228 20.17 27.28 -0.34
C ILE A 228 20.46 28.16 0.87
N LEU A 229 19.44 28.59 1.64
CA LEU A 229 19.62 29.39 2.86
C LEU A 229 20.44 28.64 3.90
N THR A 230 20.08 27.41 4.21
CA THR A 230 20.81 26.57 5.18
C THR A 230 22.27 26.37 4.77
N TYR A 231 22.54 26.20 3.47
CA TYR A 231 23.90 26.12 2.96
C TYR A 231 24.66 27.40 3.18
N LEU A 232 24.08 28.56 2.87
CA LEU A 232 24.68 29.86 3.11
C LEU A 232 24.96 30.09 4.60
N GLU A 233 24.00 29.84 5.48
CA GLU A 233 24.15 29.96 6.94
C GLU A 233 25.29 29.07 7.47
N SER A 234 25.41 27.85 6.98
CA SER A 234 26.45 26.89 7.37
C SER A 234 27.87 27.28 6.84
N ASN A 235 27.93 28.13 5.81
CA ASN A 235 29.18 28.55 5.16
C ASN A 235 29.49 30.04 5.35
N GLY A 236 29.09 30.58 6.49
CA GLY A 236 29.44 31.98 6.86
C GLY A 236 28.68 33.04 6.04
N GLY A 237 27.53 32.69 5.48
CA GLY A 237 26.67 33.61 4.74
C GLY A 237 27.02 33.82 3.27
N PHE A 238 28.03 33.10 2.74
CA PHE A 238 28.50 33.27 1.37
C PHE A 238 28.65 31.91 0.66
N MET A 239 28.38 31.89 -0.65
CA MET A 239 28.73 30.81 -1.55
C MET A 239 29.19 31.34 -2.91
N THR A 240 30.12 30.66 -3.57
CA THR A 240 30.65 31.03 -4.88
C THR A 240 29.67 30.74 -6.05
N LEU A 241 28.56 30.04 -5.76
CA LEU A 241 27.55 29.71 -6.77
C LEU A 241 26.58 30.89 -6.95
N ASN A 242 26.23 31.14 -8.22
CA ASN A 242 25.27 32.14 -8.65
C ASN A 242 24.46 31.62 -9.86
N ASP A 243 23.58 32.45 -10.43
CA ASP A 243 22.71 32.07 -11.56
C ASP A 243 23.47 31.74 -12.86
N LYS A 244 24.75 32.14 -12.96
CA LYS A 244 25.63 31.84 -14.09
C LYS A 244 26.48 30.58 -13.88
N SER A 245 26.55 30.03 -12.68
CA SER A 245 27.33 28.83 -12.33
C SER A 245 26.95 27.62 -13.21
N SER A 246 27.91 26.70 -13.37
CA SER A 246 27.72 25.54 -14.24
C SER A 246 26.64 24.58 -13.71
N PRO A 247 25.90 23.86 -14.57
CA PRO A 247 24.97 22.83 -14.12
C PRO A 247 25.63 21.73 -13.29
N ALA A 248 26.89 21.42 -13.58
CA ALA A 248 27.66 20.39 -12.87
C ALA A 248 27.94 20.80 -11.42
N ASP A 249 28.40 22.03 -11.18
CA ASP A 249 28.71 22.55 -9.84
C ASP A 249 27.45 22.67 -8.98
N ILE A 250 26.35 23.17 -9.57
CA ILE A 250 25.07 23.26 -8.89
C ILE A 250 24.55 21.88 -8.48
N LYS A 251 24.63 20.90 -9.42
CA LYS A 251 24.19 19.52 -9.14
C LYS A 251 25.09 18.84 -8.11
N ALA A 252 26.39 19.08 -8.14
CA ALA A 252 27.33 18.55 -7.13
C ALA A 252 27.07 19.07 -5.73
N THR A 253 26.70 20.37 -5.59
CA THR A 253 26.50 21.02 -4.31
C THR A 253 25.10 20.78 -3.75
N PHE A 254 24.06 20.89 -4.59
CA PHE A 254 22.66 20.91 -4.16
C PHE A 254 21.83 19.74 -4.67
N GLY A 255 22.33 18.91 -5.59
CA GLY A 255 21.58 17.81 -6.17
C GLY A 255 20.44 18.19 -7.11
N ILE A 256 20.24 19.51 -7.37
CA ILE A 256 19.15 20.06 -8.19
C ILE A 256 19.65 20.53 -9.56
N SER A 257 18.70 20.74 -10.49
CA SER A 257 19.03 21.30 -11.80
C SER A 257 19.30 22.80 -11.72
N LYS A 258 20.07 23.32 -12.70
CA LYS A 258 20.33 24.78 -12.84
C LYS A 258 19.01 25.59 -12.93
N GLY A 259 17.97 25.02 -13.58
CA GLY A 259 16.68 25.69 -13.69
C GLY A 259 15.97 25.83 -12.32
N GLN A 260 16.02 24.78 -11.50
CA GLN A 260 15.47 24.81 -10.12
C GLN A 260 16.25 25.80 -9.26
N PHE A 261 17.58 25.71 -9.30
CA PHE A 261 18.48 26.61 -8.58
C PHE A 261 18.19 28.09 -8.90
N LYS A 262 18.12 28.44 -10.20
CA LYS A 262 17.81 29.82 -10.63
C LYS A 262 16.44 30.31 -10.14
N LYS A 263 15.42 29.46 -10.17
CA LYS A 263 14.08 29.80 -9.69
C LYS A 263 14.08 30.03 -8.16
N ALA A 264 14.71 29.15 -7.40
CA ALA A 264 14.83 29.25 -5.95
C ALA A 264 15.61 30.50 -5.55
N LEU A 265 16.77 30.73 -6.18
CA LEU A 265 17.62 31.91 -5.95
C LEU A 265 16.89 33.23 -6.28
N GLY A 266 16.17 33.26 -7.41
CA GLY A 266 15.34 34.40 -7.80
C GLY A 266 14.22 34.69 -6.78
N GLY A 267 13.62 33.65 -6.20
CA GLY A 267 12.64 33.76 -5.11
C GLY A 267 13.28 34.38 -3.85
N LEU A 268 14.45 33.92 -3.44
CA LEU A 268 15.19 34.46 -2.29
C LEU A 268 15.63 35.90 -2.48
N MET A 269 16.07 36.26 -3.69
CA MET A 269 16.41 37.64 -4.04
C MET A 269 15.19 38.57 -3.96
N LYS A 270 14.06 38.13 -4.52
CA LYS A 270 12.76 38.86 -4.43
C LYS A 270 12.30 39.05 -2.99
N ALA A 271 12.54 38.05 -2.13
CA ALA A 271 12.26 38.11 -0.69
C ALA A 271 13.31 38.89 0.10
N LYS A 272 14.34 39.47 -0.57
CA LYS A 272 15.45 40.21 0.04
C LYS A 272 16.24 39.42 1.12
N LYS A 273 16.29 38.11 0.97
CA LYS A 273 17.06 37.22 1.87
C LYS A 273 18.48 37.01 1.39
N VAL A 274 18.76 37.16 0.10
CA VAL A 274 20.08 37.02 -0.49
C VAL A 274 20.32 38.10 -1.55
N LYS A 275 21.57 38.46 -1.73
CA LYS A 275 22.07 39.25 -2.88
C LYS A 275 23.06 38.42 -3.68
N GLN A 276 23.20 38.75 -4.95
CA GLN A 276 24.07 38.04 -5.89
C GLN A 276 24.92 39.04 -6.67
N ASP A 277 26.17 38.68 -6.91
CA ASP A 277 27.10 39.40 -7.76
C ASP A 277 27.92 38.45 -8.66
N GLN A 278 28.99 38.98 -9.24
CA GLN A 278 29.88 38.20 -10.10
C GLN A 278 30.72 37.16 -9.33
N PHE A 279 30.85 37.29 -8.03
CA PHE A 279 31.67 36.42 -7.19
C PHE A 279 30.85 35.30 -6.55
N GLY A 280 29.52 35.48 -6.42
CA GLY A 280 28.67 34.47 -5.81
C GLY A 280 27.34 35.01 -5.28
N THR A 281 26.85 34.36 -4.23
CA THR A 281 25.59 34.68 -3.54
C THR A 281 25.89 34.85 -2.05
N GLU A 282 25.33 35.91 -1.43
CA GLU A 282 25.53 36.27 -0.03
C GLU A 282 24.19 36.50 0.67
N LEU A 283 24.08 36.11 1.95
CA LEU A 283 22.94 36.43 2.81
C LEU A 283 22.87 37.95 3.03
N ILE A 284 21.66 38.48 3.03
CA ILE A 284 21.36 39.83 3.49
C ILE A 284 20.98 39.68 4.97
N GLY A 285 21.82 40.22 5.85
CA GLY A 285 21.59 40.20 7.28
C GLY A 285 20.41 41.07 7.71
#